data_45ad80578ef35cd8c108b8ef70dc21d2
#
_entry.id   45ad80578ef35cd8c108b8ef70dc21d2
#
_cell.length_a   1.000
_cell.length_b   1.000
_cell.length_c   1.000
_cell.angle_alpha   90.00
_cell.angle_beta   90.00
_cell.angle_gamma   90.00
#
_symmetry.space_group_name_H-M   'P 1'
#
loop_
_entity.id
_entity.type
_entity.pdbx_description
1 polymer ?
#
loop_
_entity_poly.entity_id
_entity_poly.type
_entity_poly.pdbx_seq_one_letter_code
_entity_poly.pdbx_strand_id
1 'polypeptide(L)'
;YIEEMIEGQKVIKVFNHEDAAKAGFNGLNETYRDAATRAQAYAGAMMPAMGNLGHINYALTCCIGGLLAIRSGDLGGLAAFLNYTKQVSQPITQISQQVNTILSAVAGAERVFEILEETPEIDNGTVTLVRVTESRDGTLSEASFDTGAWAWKKPDGTLVPLRGDVRFDHVVFGYDDRKIILHDISLFAKPGQKIAFVGSTGAGKTTITSLINRFYEIQSGTITYDGIDVRDIQKDSLRRSLGAVLQDTHLFTGTIMDNIRYGRL
;
A
#
# COMPACT_ATOMS: atom_id res chain seq x y z
N TYR A 1 -9.14 16.50 -0.98
CA TYR A 1 -9.49 17.92 -0.78
C TYR A 1 -10.01 18.22 0.62
N ILE A 2 -11.04 17.49 1.13
CA ILE A 2 -11.58 17.75 2.49
C ILE A 2 -10.49 17.55 3.56
N GLU A 3 -9.80 16.44 3.52
CA GLU A 3 -8.70 16.11 4.44
C GLU A 3 -7.61 17.18 4.41
N GLU A 4 -7.14 17.54 3.22
CA GLU A 4 -6.15 18.60 3.00
C GLU A 4 -6.59 19.95 3.57
N MET A 5 -7.87 20.34 3.37
CA MET A 5 -8.42 21.60 3.91
C MET A 5 -8.58 21.58 5.43
N ILE A 6 -8.90 20.41 6.02
CA ILE A 6 -8.98 20.27 7.47
C ILE A 6 -7.58 20.32 8.10
N GLU A 7 -6.61 19.60 7.55
CA GLU A 7 -5.21 19.65 8.02
C GLU A 7 -4.60 21.04 7.86
N GLY A 8 -4.88 21.69 6.72
CA GLY A 8 -4.45 23.04 6.43
C GLY A 8 -5.26 24.17 7.05
N GLN A 9 -6.26 23.88 7.91
CA GLN A 9 -7.19 24.90 8.42
C GLN A 9 -6.53 26.12 9.07
N LYS A 10 -5.44 25.91 9.80
CA LYS A 10 -4.69 27.01 10.43
C LYS A 10 -4.10 27.95 9.39
N VAL A 11 -3.59 27.40 8.30
CA VAL A 11 -3.02 28.17 7.19
C VAL A 11 -4.10 28.97 6.49
N ILE A 12 -5.22 28.34 6.18
CA ILE A 12 -6.40 28.97 5.56
C ILE A 12 -6.85 30.17 6.39
N LYS A 13 -6.91 30.01 7.72
CA LYS A 13 -7.30 31.06 8.67
C LYS A 13 -6.33 32.24 8.72
N VAL A 14 -5.02 31.95 8.79
CA VAL A 14 -3.98 32.98 8.88
C VAL A 14 -3.95 33.88 7.62
N PHE A 15 -4.23 33.27 6.46
CA PHE A 15 -4.24 33.97 5.19
C PHE A 15 -5.62 34.48 4.74
N ASN A 16 -6.68 34.29 5.54
CA ASN A 16 -8.07 34.66 5.22
C ASN A 16 -8.55 34.06 3.87
N HIS A 17 -8.17 32.82 3.59
CA HIS A 17 -8.47 32.13 2.33
C HIS A 17 -9.74 31.25 2.39
N GLU A 18 -10.63 31.46 3.42
CA GLU A 18 -11.82 30.63 3.62
C GLU A 18 -12.78 30.69 2.43
N ASP A 19 -12.98 31.84 1.84
CA ASP A 19 -13.92 31.98 0.73
C ASP A 19 -13.39 31.29 -0.55
N ALA A 20 -12.08 31.35 -0.80
CA ALA A 20 -11.48 30.61 -1.89
C ALA A 20 -11.54 29.09 -1.67
N ALA A 21 -11.30 28.62 -0.44
CA ALA A 21 -11.41 27.21 -0.08
C ALA A 21 -12.85 26.70 -0.21
N LYS A 22 -13.85 27.49 0.21
CA LYS A 22 -15.28 27.19 0.03
C LYS A 22 -15.68 27.15 -1.44
N ALA A 23 -15.19 28.10 -2.25
CA ALA A 23 -15.47 28.14 -3.69
C ALA A 23 -14.90 26.88 -4.38
N GLY A 24 -13.69 26.49 -4.05
CA GLY A 24 -13.06 25.25 -4.52
C GLY A 24 -13.87 23.99 -4.13
N PHE A 25 -14.27 23.92 -2.85
CA PHE A 25 -15.11 22.83 -2.36
C PHE A 25 -16.45 22.75 -3.10
N ASN A 26 -17.13 23.89 -3.26
CA ASN A 26 -18.43 23.94 -3.94
C ASN A 26 -18.33 23.46 -5.39
N GLY A 27 -17.28 23.84 -6.12
CA GLY A 27 -17.06 23.38 -7.49
C GLY A 27 -16.88 21.85 -7.60
N LEU A 28 -16.07 21.29 -6.70
CA LEU A 28 -15.88 19.83 -6.62
C LEU A 28 -17.17 19.12 -6.18
N ASN A 29 -17.89 19.68 -5.21
CA ASN A 29 -19.12 19.13 -4.70
C ASN A 29 -20.25 19.15 -5.74
N GLU A 30 -20.34 20.19 -6.58
CA GLU A 30 -21.28 20.23 -7.71
C GLU A 30 -20.96 19.16 -8.74
N THR A 31 -19.68 18.99 -9.10
CA THR A 31 -19.24 17.92 -10.01
C THR A 31 -19.61 16.54 -9.46
N TYR A 32 -19.33 16.32 -8.18
CA TYR A 32 -19.71 15.07 -7.50
C TYR A 32 -21.22 14.85 -7.47
N ARG A 33 -21.98 15.89 -7.09
CA ARG A 33 -23.45 15.85 -7.06
C ARG A 33 -24.01 15.44 -8.43
N ASP A 34 -23.52 16.04 -9.50
CA ASP A 34 -24.02 15.77 -10.85
C ASP A 34 -23.68 14.34 -11.31
N ALA A 35 -22.47 13.86 -11.00
CA ALA A 35 -22.07 12.48 -11.26
C ALA A 35 -22.90 11.48 -10.43
N ALA A 36 -23.06 11.74 -9.13
CA ALA A 36 -23.84 10.90 -8.22
C ALA A 36 -25.33 10.88 -8.60
N THR A 37 -25.89 12.04 -8.97
CA THR A 37 -27.29 12.14 -9.42
C THR A 37 -27.52 11.31 -10.69
N ARG A 38 -26.62 11.39 -11.69
CA ARG A 38 -26.74 10.57 -12.90
C ARG A 38 -26.63 9.08 -12.58
N ALA A 39 -25.65 8.69 -11.79
CA ALA A 39 -25.48 7.29 -11.38
C ALA A 39 -26.72 6.76 -10.66
N GLN A 40 -27.23 7.54 -9.70
CA GLN A 40 -28.43 7.16 -8.94
C GLN A 40 -29.69 7.15 -9.80
N ALA A 41 -29.82 8.06 -10.77
CA ALA A 41 -30.95 8.08 -11.70
C ALA A 41 -30.97 6.83 -12.60
N TYR A 42 -29.80 6.43 -13.15
CA TYR A 42 -29.70 5.20 -13.95
C TYR A 42 -29.96 3.96 -13.10
N ALA A 43 -29.33 3.85 -11.93
CA ALA A 43 -29.54 2.72 -11.02
C ALA A 43 -31.00 2.63 -10.53
N GLY A 44 -31.61 3.77 -10.18
CA GLY A 44 -32.97 3.84 -9.72
C GLY A 44 -34.03 3.61 -10.81
N ALA A 45 -33.70 3.89 -12.09
CA ALA A 45 -34.62 3.63 -13.20
C ALA A 45 -34.68 2.17 -13.62
N MET A 46 -33.61 1.40 -13.35
CA MET A 46 -33.44 0.02 -13.83
C MET A 46 -34.53 -0.91 -13.24
N MET A 47 -34.75 -0.86 -11.94
CA MET A 47 -35.73 -1.69 -11.27
C MET A 47 -37.19 -1.46 -11.76
N PRO A 48 -37.70 -0.21 -11.81
CA PRO A 48 -39.04 0.06 -12.38
C PRO A 48 -39.13 -0.34 -13.87
N ALA A 49 -38.09 -0.12 -14.67
CA ALA A 49 -38.07 -0.51 -16.08
C ALA A 49 -38.24 -2.03 -16.25
N MET A 50 -37.49 -2.81 -15.49
CA MET A 50 -37.58 -4.28 -15.50
C MET A 50 -38.94 -4.78 -14.99
N GLY A 51 -39.48 -4.14 -13.93
CA GLY A 51 -40.81 -4.45 -13.41
C GLY A 51 -41.93 -4.18 -14.46
N ASN A 52 -41.85 -3.03 -15.11
CA ASN A 52 -42.83 -2.69 -16.17
C ASN A 52 -42.73 -3.62 -17.40
N LEU A 53 -41.51 -4.03 -17.76
CA LEU A 53 -41.33 -5.03 -18.82
C LEU A 53 -41.97 -6.37 -18.47
N GLY A 54 -41.88 -6.78 -17.19
CA GLY A 54 -42.57 -7.95 -16.67
C GLY A 54 -44.11 -7.84 -16.74
N HIS A 55 -44.66 -6.67 -16.41
CA HIS A 55 -46.12 -6.41 -16.54
C HIS A 55 -46.62 -6.41 -17.98
N ILE A 56 -45.85 -5.82 -18.89
CA ILE A 56 -46.16 -5.85 -20.34
C ILE A 56 -46.12 -7.28 -20.86
N ASN A 57 -45.09 -8.06 -20.51
CA ASN A 57 -45.00 -9.46 -20.88
C ASN A 57 -46.20 -10.28 -20.37
N TYR A 58 -46.56 -10.06 -19.11
CA TYR A 58 -47.73 -10.73 -18.51
C TYR A 58 -49.05 -10.36 -19.23
N ALA A 59 -49.26 -9.08 -19.55
CA ALA A 59 -50.44 -8.61 -20.26
C ALA A 59 -50.50 -9.20 -21.68
N LEU A 60 -49.41 -9.22 -22.43
CA LEU A 60 -49.35 -9.84 -23.77
C LEU A 60 -49.63 -11.33 -23.70
N THR A 61 -49.05 -12.04 -22.71
CA THR A 61 -49.32 -13.46 -22.48
C THR A 61 -50.77 -13.73 -22.16
N CYS A 62 -51.40 -12.87 -21.34
CA CYS A 62 -52.82 -12.99 -21.00
C CYS A 62 -53.73 -12.79 -22.23
N CYS A 63 -53.44 -11.77 -23.04
CA CYS A 63 -54.23 -11.50 -24.25
C CYS A 63 -54.10 -12.59 -25.31
N ILE A 64 -52.88 -12.96 -25.67
CA ILE A 64 -52.63 -13.95 -26.73
C ILE A 64 -53.05 -15.36 -26.24
N GLY A 65 -52.62 -15.71 -25.01
CA GLY A 65 -52.95 -16.99 -24.41
C GLY A 65 -54.46 -17.16 -24.16
N GLY A 66 -55.16 -16.07 -23.77
CA GLY A 66 -56.62 -16.07 -23.63
C GLY A 66 -57.34 -16.37 -24.94
N LEU A 67 -56.92 -15.72 -26.05
CA LEU A 67 -57.46 -16.01 -27.38
C LEU A 67 -57.26 -17.46 -27.81
N LEU A 68 -56.09 -18.02 -27.51
CA LEU A 68 -55.79 -19.43 -27.81
C LEU A 68 -56.60 -20.39 -26.92
N ALA A 69 -56.75 -20.07 -25.64
CA ALA A 69 -57.49 -20.89 -24.67
C ALA A 69 -59.01 -20.94 -24.99
N ILE A 70 -59.57 -19.82 -25.48
CA ILE A 70 -60.96 -19.77 -25.96
C ILE A 70 -61.16 -20.77 -27.12
N ARG A 71 -60.16 -20.88 -28.01
CA ARG A 71 -60.24 -21.79 -29.16
C ARG A 71 -60.01 -23.24 -28.81
N SER A 72 -59.10 -23.51 -27.86
CA SER A 72 -58.71 -24.87 -27.46
C SER A 72 -59.52 -25.42 -26.30
N GLY A 73 -60.21 -24.57 -25.53
CA GLY A 73 -60.91 -24.95 -24.29
C GLY A 73 -59.99 -25.20 -23.11
N ASP A 74 -58.64 -24.95 -23.23
CA ASP A 74 -57.65 -25.21 -22.18
C ASP A 74 -57.37 -23.98 -21.33
N LEU A 75 -58.21 -23.69 -20.37
CA LEU A 75 -58.04 -22.64 -19.37
C LEU A 75 -56.97 -23.01 -18.32
N GLY A 76 -56.80 -24.33 -18.07
CA GLY A 76 -55.79 -24.81 -17.10
C GLY A 76 -54.38 -24.56 -17.59
N GLY A 77 -54.14 -24.86 -18.87
CA GLY A 77 -52.82 -24.55 -19.53
C GLY A 77 -52.51 -23.05 -19.55
N LEU A 78 -53.48 -22.18 -19.80
CA LEU A 78 -53.29 -20.75 -19.71
C LEU A 78 -52.87 -20.29 -18.31
N ALA A 79 -53.57 -20.77 -17.27
CA ALA A 79 -53.27 -20.42 -15.87
C ALA A 79 -51.84 -20.88 -15.47
N ALA A 80 -51.46 -22.10 -15.86
CA ALA A 80 -50.11 -22.61 -15.65
C ALA A 80 -49.06 -21.75 -16.36
N PHE A 81 -49.27 -21.40 -17.64
CA PHE A 81 -48.34 -20.60 -18.41
C PHE A 81 -48.14 -19.19 -17.87
N LEU A 82 -49.23 -18.53 -17.42
CA LEU A 82 -49.16 -17.23 -16.75
C LEU A 82 -48.37 -17.29 -15.44
N ASN A 83 -48.49 -18.39 -14.68
CA ASN A 83 -47.72 -18.58 -13.48
C ASN A 83 -46.23 -18.78 -13.78
N TYR A 84 -45.87 -19.59 -14.79
CA TYR A 84 -44.49 -19.77 -15.21
C TYR A 84 -43.89 -18.47 -15.76
N THR A 85 -44.66 -17.66 -16.49
CA THR A 85 -44.20 -16.35 -16.99
C THR A 85 -43.76 -15.44 -15.82
N LYS A 86 -44.51 -15.41 -14.71
CA LYS A 86 -44.14 -14.68 -13.50
C LYS A 86 -42.88 -15.27 -12.83
N GLN A 87 -42.80 -16.59 -12.74
CA GLN A 87 -41.65 -17.25 -12.08
C GLN A 87 -40.33 -17.06 -12.84
N VAL A 88 -40.36 -16.97 -14.16
CA VAL A 88 -39.14 -16.74 -14.98
C VAL A 88 -38.64 -15.29 -14.86
N SER A 89 -39.52 -14.33 -14.63
CA SER A 89 -39.14 -12.91 -14.57
C SER A 89 -38.27 -12.59 -13.33
N GLN A 90 -38.49 -13.27 -12.19
CA GLN A 90 -37.74 -13.07 -10.96
C GLN A 90 -36.26 -13.47 -11.09
N PRO A 91 -35.88 -14.68 -11.56
CA PRO A 91 -34.49 -15.06 -11.74
C PRO A 91 -33.73 -14.13 -12.69
N ILE A 92 -34.36 -13.64 -13.75
CA ILE A 92 -33.73 -12.69 -14.70
C ILE A 92 -33.33 -11.40 -13.99
N THR A 93 -34.19 -10.85 -13.14
CA THR A 93 -33.88 -9.66 -12.35
C THR A 93 -32.76 -9.95 -11.35
N GLN A 94 -32.77 -11.10 -10.69
CA GLN A 94 -31.71 -11.52 -9.76
C GLN A 94 -30.36 -11.69 -10.44
N ILE A 95 -30.32 -12.32 -11.61
CA ILE A 95 -29.07 -12.47 -12.40
C ILE A 95 -28.49 -11.09 -12.75
N SER A 96 -29.34 -10.14 -13.19
CA SER A 96 -28.91 -8.79 -13.51
C SER A 96 -28.29 -8.06 -12.31
N GLN A 97 -28.82 -8.26 -11.11
CA GLN A 97 -28.25 -7.71 -9.88
C GLN A 97 -26.92 -8.40 -9.51
N GLN A 98 -26.83 -9.72 -9.69
CA GLN A 98 -25.60 -10.47 -9.41
C GLN A 98 -24.43 -10.07 -10.31
N VAL A 99 -24.68 -9.72 -11.56
CA VAL A 99 -23.64 -9.24 -12.48
C VAL A 99 -22.93 -8.00 -11.91
N ASN A 100 -23.67 -7.03 -11.37
CA ASN A 100 -23.08 -5.84 -10.74
C ASN A 100 -22.23 -6.19 -9.49
N THR A 101 -22.70 -7.15 -8.70
CA THR A 101 -21.95 -7.64 -7.52
C THR A 101 -20.66 -8.33 -7.94
N ILE A 102 -20.68 -9.16 -8.99
CA ILE A 102 -19.52 -9.83 -9.52
C ILE A 102 -18.50 -8.80 -10.05
N LEU A 103 -18.94 -7.81 -10.83
CA LEU A 103 -18.06 -6.76 -11.34
C LEU A 103 -17.38 -5.98 -10.22
N SER A 104 -18.11 -5.65 -9.15
CA SER A 104 -17.53 -4.98 -7.98
C SER A 104 -16.54 -5.88 -7.24
N ALA A 105 -16.83 -7.17 -7.12
CA ALA A 105 -15.93 -8.13 -6.49
C ALA A 105 -14.65 -8.33 -7.31
N VAL A 106 -14.75 -8.39 -8.66
CA VAL A 106 -13.57 -8.48 -9.55
C VAL A 106 -12.69 -7.25 -9.42
N ALA A 107 -13.27 -6.04 -9.42
CA ALA A 107 -12.51 -4.80 -9.23
C ALA A 107 -11.82 -4.74 -7.85
N GLY A 108 -12.45 -5.27 -6.82
CA GLY A 108 -11.84 -5.42 -5.49
C GLY A 108 -10.70 -6.43 -5.47
N ALA A 109 -10.90 -7.59 -6.15
CA ALA A 109 -9.89 -8.64 -6.28
C ALA A 109 -8.66 -8.14 -7.05
N GLU A 110 -8.86 -7.40 -8.14
CA GLU A 110 -7.77 -6.80 -8.93
C GLU A 110 -6.82 -5.98 -8.06
N ARG A 111 -7.35 -5.10 -7.20
CA ARG A 111 -6.54 -4.31 -6.27
C ARG A 111 -5.77 -5.16 -5.25
N VAL A 112 -6.37 -6.26 -4.79
CA VAL A 112 -5.71 -7.18 -3.86
C VAL A 112 -4.57 -7.93 -4.57
N PHE A 113 -4.82 -8.41 -5.80
CA PHE A 113 -3.79 -9.10 -6.58
C PHE A 113 -2.67 -8.15 -6.99
N GLU A 114 -2.95 -6.89 -7.34
CA GLU A 114 -1.94 -5.88 -7.62
C GLU A 114 -0.94 -5.74 -6.45
N ILE A 115 -1.43 -5.74 -5.20
CA ILE A 115 -0.55 -5.70 -4.02
C ILE A 115 0.20 -7.03 -3.83
N LEU A 116 -0.46 -8.17 -4.08
CA LEU A 116 0.17 -9.48 -3.92
C LEU A 116 1.23 -9.79 -4.98
N GLU A 117 1.10 -9.19 -6.17
CA GLU A 117 2.03 -9.34 -7.30
C GLU A 117 3.18 -8.31 -7.25
N GLU A 118 3.16 -7.36 -6.29
CA GLU A 118 4.28 -6.47 -6.08
C GLU A 118 5.58 -7.26 -5.88
N THR A 119 6.61 -6.84 -6.59
CA THR A 119 7.91 -7.51 -6.54
C THR A 119 8.53 -7.34 -5.15
N PRO A 120 8.81 -8.44 -4.43
CA PRO A 120 9.47 -8.35 -3.13
C PRO A 120 10.81 -7.63 -3.21
N GLU A 121 11.20 -7.00 -2.13
CA GLU A 121 12.50 -6.36 -2.02
C GLU A 121 13.63 -7.35 -2.30
N ILE A 122 14.48 -7.04 -3.27
CA ILE A 122 15.61 -7.91 -3.63
C ILE A 122 16.65 -7.87 -2.51
N ASP A 123 17.01 -9.04 -1.98
CA ASP A 123 18.09 -9.22 -1.02
C ASP A 123 19.01 -10.38 -1.44
N ASN A 124 20.14 -10.02 -2.00
CA ASN A 124 21.19 -10.96 -2.40
C ASN A 124 22.34 -11.03 -1.37
N GLY A 125 22.17 -10.40 -0.20
CA GLY A 125 23.15 -10.40 0.86
C GLY A 125 23.40 -11.80 1.42
N THR A 126 24.65 -12.10 1.71
CA THR A 126 25.07 -13.40 2.27
C THR A 126 25.69 -13.27 3.65
N VAL A 127 26.06 -12.04 4.06
CA VAL A 127 26.61 -11.74 5.37
C VAL A 127 25.47 -11.56 6.37
N THR A 128 25.56 -12.24 7.50
CA THR A 128 24.53 -12.22 8.55
C THR A 128 25.05 -11.63 9.84
N LEU A 129 24.15 -11.07 10.66
CA LEU A 129 24.47 -10.57 11.99
C LEU A 129 24.29 -11.69 13.03
N VAL A 130 25.35 -12.01 13.77
CA VAL A 130 25.37 -13.06 14.78
C VAL A 130 25.84 -12.52 16.14
N ARG A 131 25.38 -13.14 17.22
CA ARG A 131 25.89 -12.89 18.57
C ARG A 131 27.25 -13.56 18.74
N VAL A 132 28.18 -12.89 19.43
CA VAL A 132 29.52 -13.42 19.64
C VAL A 132 29.98 -13.25 21.07
N THR A 133 30.89 -14.11 21.47
CA THR A 133 31.75 -13.93 22.66
C THR A 133 33.17 -13.62 22.17
N GLU A 134 33.85 -12.72 22.88
CA GLU A 134 35.24 -12.38 22.62
C GLU A 134 36.12 -13.01 23.71
N SER A 135 37.06 -13.83 23.30
CA SER A 135 38.05 -14.44 24.19
C SER A 135 39.12 -13.42 24.58
N ARG A 136 39.91 -13.70 25.62
CA ARG A 136 40.97 -12.80 26.11
C ARG A 136 42.05 -12.49 25.08
N ASP A 137 42.21 -13.33 24.08
CA ASP A 137 43.12 -13.17 22.93
C ASP A 137 42.53 -12.37 21.78
N GLY A 138 41.26 -11.88 21.92
CA GLY A 138 40.56 -11.13 20.87
C GLY A 138 39.85 -12.01 19.83
N THR A 139 39.86 -13.33 20.00
CA THR A 139 39.18 -14.25 19.07
C THR A 139 37.67 -14.21 19.30
N LEU A 140 36.92 -14.03 18.23
CA LEU A 140 35.47 -14.05 18.24
C LEU A 140 34.93 -15.46 18.03
N SER A 141 33.98 -15.87 18.82
CA SER A 141 33.25 -17.14 18.67
C SER A 141 31.74 -16.88 18.68
N GLU A 142 31.00 -17.55 17.81
CA GLU A 142 29.55 -17.43 17.73
C GLU A 142 28.88 -17.90 19.04
N ALA A 143 27.88 -17.17 19.52
CA ALA A 143 27.15 -17.48 20.74
C ALA A 143 25.66 -17.65 20.47
N SER A 144 25.03 -18.65 21.13
CA SER A 144 23.59 -18.89 21.03
C SER A 144 22.74 -18.09 22.03
N PHE A 145 23.39 -17.41 22.98
CA PHE A 145 22.76 -16.62 24.03
C PHE A 145 23.07 -15.12 23.88
N ASP A 146 22.35 -14.27 24.60
CA ASP A 146 22.58 -12.82 24.54
C ASP A 146 23.85 -12.43 25.29
N THR A 147 24.84 -12.00 24.55
CA THR A 147 26.15 -11.57 25.05
C THR A 147 26.30 -10.05 25.06
N GLY A 148 25.34 -9.32 24.46
CA GLY A 148 25.48 -7.89 24.19
C GLY A 148 26.48 -7.52 23.10
N ALA A 149 27.22 -8.49 22.54
CA ALA A 149 28.21 -8.30 21.48
C ALA A 149 27.76 -8.97 20.18
N TRP A 150 28.02 -8.29 19.05
CA TRP A 150 27.59 -8.72 17.74
C TRP A 150 28.74 -8.69 16.74
N ALA A 151 28.66 -9.55 15.75
CA ALA A 151 29.60 -9.57 14.62
C ALA A 151 28.88 -9.91 13.31
N TRP A 152 29.48 -9.49 12.22
CA TRP A 152 29.13 -9.90 10.87
C TRP A 152 29.77 -11.25 10.56
N LYS A 153 28.96 -12.24 10.23
CA LYS A 153 29.41 -13.56 9.79
C LYS A 153 29.40 -13.62 8.27
N LYS A 154 30.59 -13.76 7.68
CA LYS A 154 30.75 -13.95 6.24
C LYS A 154 30.48 -15.41 5.84
N PRO A 155 30.22 -15.69 4.55
CA PRO A 155 30.00 -17.06 4.06
C PRO A 155 31.17 -18.03 4.32
N ASP A 156 32.39 -17.52 4.39
CA ASP A 156 33.57 -18.30 4.73
C ASP A 156 33.73 -18.60 6.23
N GLY A 157 32.77 -18.16 7.05
CA GLY A 157 32.78 -18.31 8.51
C GLY A 157 33.57 -17.21 9.25
N THR A 158 34.21 -16.29 8.56
CA THR A 158 34.91 -15.16 9.18
C THR A 158 33.99 -14.27 9.94
N LEU A 159 34.36 -13.92 11.18
CA LEU A 159 33.59 -13.00 12.04
C LEU A 159 34.27 -11.62 12.06
N VAL A 160 33.53 -10.58 11.69
CA VAL A 160 33.97 -9.18 11.74
C VAL A 160 33.18 -8.48 12.84
N PRO A 161 33.81 -7.91 13.88
CA PRO A 161 33.07 -7.30 14.98
C PRO A 161 32.22 -6.12 14.51
N LEU A 162 30.98 -6.01 15.01
CA LEU A 162 30.11 -4.87 14.77
C LEU A 162 30.62 -3.66 15.55
N ARG A 163 31.14 -2.66 14.86
CA ARG A 163 31.72 -1.45 15.46
C ARG A 163 30.99 -0.17 15.06
N GLY A 164 30.31 -0.18 13.90
CA GLY A 164 29.58 0.98 13.39
C GLY A 164 30.45 1.94 12.56
N ASP A 165 31.50 1.44 11.86
CA ASP A 165 32.24 2.22 10.87
C ASP A 165 31.46 2.24 9.55
N VAL A 166 30.89 3.40 9.18
CA VAL A 166 30.12 3.58 7.95
C VAL A 166 30.91 4.47 6.99
N ARG A 167 31.00 4.06 5.74
CA ARG A 167 31.71 4.84 4.71
C ARG A 167 30.91 4.87 3.42
N PHE A 168 30.85 6.04 2.81
CA PHE A 168 30.38 6.29 1.46
C PHE A 168 31.60 6.63 0.62
N ASP A 169 31.74 6.01 -0.52
CA ASP A 169 32.84 6.23 -1.46
C ASP A 169 32.27 6.47 -2.85
N HIS A 170 32.40 7.70 -3.35
CA HIS A 170 31.93 8.15 -4.66
C HIS A 170 30.46 7.79 -4.96
N VAL A 171 29.58 7.93 -3.97
CA VAL A 171 28.17 7.53 -4.09
C VAL A 171 27.37 8.52 -4.94
N VAL A 172 26.71 7.97 -5.96
CA VAL A 172 25.71 8.68 -6.77
C VAL A 172 24.36 8.02 -6.57
N PHE A 173 23.33 8.83 -6.30
CA PHE A 173 21.98 8.32 -6.08
C PHE A 173 20.90 9.32 -6.50
N GLY A 174 19.83 8.79 -7.10
CA GLY A 174 18.54 9.45 -7.36
C GLY A 174 17.40 8.45 -7.18
N TYR A 175 16.22 8.95 -6.78
CA TYR A 175 15.02 8.11 -6.63
C TYR A 175 14.46 7.66 -7.98
N ASP A 176 14.79 8.38 -9.02
CA ASP A 176 14.54 8.02 -10.41
C ASP A 176 15.77 8.37 -11.26
N ASP A 177 15.86 7.80 -12.46
CA ASP A 177 16.99 8.00 -13.37
C ASP A 177 17.11 9.44 -13.93
N ARG A 178 16.06 10.26 -13.75
CA ARG A 178 16.01 11.62 -14.28
C ARG A 178 16.53 12.66 -13.32
N LYS A 179 16.55 12.37 -12.02
CA LYS A 179 16.92 13.33 -10.99
C LYS A 179 17.88 12.74 -9.97
N ILE A 180 19.16 13.01 -10.16
CA ILE A 180 20.21 12.68 -9.19
C ILE A 180 20.09 13.61 -7.98
N ILE A 181 20.13 13.04 -6.78
CA ILE A 181 20.06 13.75 -5.48
C ILE A 181 21.44 13.81 -4.83
N LEU A 182 22.19 12.72 -4.87
CA LEU A 182 23.56 12.66 -4.34
C LEU A 182 24.52 12.57 -5.52
N HIS A 183 25.41 13.53 -5.60
CA HIS A 183 26.40 13.65 -6.68
C HIS A 183 27.79 13.39 -6.11
N ASP A 184 28.32 12.19 -6.34
CA ASP A 184 29.71 11.83 -6.00
C ASP A 184 30.04 12.11 -4.51
N ILE A 185 29.20 11.57 -3.61
CA ILE A 185 29.33 11.81 -2.16
C ILE A 185 30.31 10.81 -1.54
N SER A 186 31.35 11.35 -0.90
CA SER A 186 32.27 10.61 -0.05
C SER A 186 32.24 11.15 1.37
N LEU A 187 31.95 10.26 2.33
CA LEU A 187 31.90 10.60 3.76
C LEU A 187 32.19 9.35 4.60
N PHE A 188 32.51 9.57 5.87
CA PHE A 188 32.69 8.48 6.82
C PHE A 188 32.20 8.85 8.22
N ALA A 189 31.79 7.84 8.97
CA ALA A 189 31.52 7.88 10.40
C ALA A 189 32.28 6.77 11.09
N LYS A 190 33.24 7.12 11.93
CA LYS A 190 34.01 6.14 12.72
C LYS A 190 33.17 5.64 13.92
N PRO A 191 33.51 4.47 14.48
CA PRO A 191 32.88 3.97 15.69
C PRO A 191 32.79 5.01 16.81
N GLY A 192 31.60 5.21 17.39
CA GLY A 192 31.33 6.18 18.44
C GLY A 192 31.28 7.64 18.01
N GLN A 193 31.52 7.95 16.74
CA GLN A 193 31.45 9.32 16.21
C GLN A 193 30.01 9.76 16.03
N LYS A 194 29.70 11.01 16.38
CA LYS A 194 28.41 11.67 16.08
C LYS A 194 28.59 12.55 14.84
N ILE A 195 27.79 12.33 13.83
CA ILE A 195 27.78 13.11 12.58
C ILE A 195 26.48 13.88 12.49
N ALA A 196 26.56 15.17 12.16
CA ALA A 196 25.41 16.01 11.86
C ALA A 196 25.42 16.42 10.38
N PHE A 197 24.34 16.12 9.66
CA PHE A 197 24.13 16.61 8.30
C PHE A 197 23.40 17.95 8.35
N VAL A 198 23.99 18.99 7.77
CA VAL A 198 23.42 20.34 7.71
C VAL A 198 23.22 20.72 6.25
N GLY A 199 22.12 21.39 5.95
CA GLY A 199 21.80 21.84 4.59
C GLY A 199 20.31 22.17 4.44
N SER A 200 19.93 22.78 3.32
CA SER A 200 18.55 23.12 2.99
C SER A 200 17.66 21.88 2.85
N THR A 201 16.34 22.08 2.86
CA THR A 201 15.37 21.02 2.53
C THR A 201 15.65 20.52 1.11
N GLY A 202 15.65 19.20 0.92
CA GLY A 202 15.97 18.58 -0.37
C GLY A 202 17.46 18.37 -0.65
N ALA A 203 18.39 18.76 0.25
CA ALA A 203 19.84 18.56 0.08
C ALA A 203 20.32 17.11 0.24
N GLY A 204 19.43 16.12 0.35
CA GLY A 204 19.81 14.70 0.43
C GLY A 204 20.12 14.18 1.85
N LYS A 205 19.88 14.95 2.93
CA LYS A 205 20.19 14.51 4.30
C LYS A 205 19.47 13.22 4.69
N THR A 206 18.16 13.16 4.49
CA THR A 206 17.33 11.97 4.74
C THR A 206 17.68 10.84 3.78
N THR A 207 18.09 11.16 2.56
CA THR A 207 18.52 10.18 1.57
C THR A 207 19.73 9.40 2.06
N ILE A 208 20.73 10.06 2.66
CA ILE A 208 21.91 9.40 3.22
C ILE A 208 21.52 8.36 4.27
N THR A 209 20.63 8.72 5.21
CA THR A 209 20.13 7.79 6.25
C THR A 209 19.32 6.64 5.65
N SER A 210 18.53 6.90 4.61
CA SER A 210 17.78 5.86 3.89
C SER A 210 18.67 4.87 3.16
N LEU A 211 19.81 5.34 2.62
CA LEU A 211 20.79 4.49 1.96
C LEU A 211 21.58 3.64 2.97
N ILE A 212 21.87 4.14 4.17
CA ILE A 212 22.50 3.33 5.24
C ILE A 212 21.59 2.16 5.61
N ASN A 213 20.26 2.37 5.68
CA ASN A 213 19.27 1.33 5.94
C ASN A 213 18.97 0.46 4.71
N ARG A 214 19.60 0.75 3.56
CA ARG A 214 19.42 0.06 2.29
C ARG A 214 17.94 -0.05 1.89
N PHE A 215 17.18 1.06 2.05
CA PHE A 215 15.84 1.17 1.50
C PHE A 215 15.84 1.38 -0.02
N TYR A 216 16.97 1.82 -0.56
CA TYR A 216 17.20 2.02 -1.98
C TYR A 216 18.60 1.54 -2.35
N GLU A 217 18.78 1.12 -3.60
CA GLU A 217 20.08 0.76 -4.15
C GLU A 217 20.71 1.98 -4.86
N ILE A 218 22.02 2.14 -4.73
CA ILE A 218 22.78 3.25 -5.34
C ILE A 218 23.07 2.99 -6.82
N GLN A 219 23.13 4.05 -7.65
CA GLN A 219 23.48 3.95 -9.04
C GLN A 219 24.98 3.70 -9.26
N SER A 220 25.84 4.35 -8.46
CA SER A 220 27.29 4.11 -8.50
C SER A 220 27.96 4.42 -7.17
N GLY A 221 29.20 3.99 -7.02
CA GLY A 221 29.98 4.09 -5.78
C GLY A 221 29.80 2.89 -4.87
N THR A 222 30.21 3.03 -3.62
CA THR A 222 30.15 1.95 -2.62
C THR A 222 29.78 2.53 -1.26
N ILE A 223 28.93 1.80 -0.54
CA ILE A 223 28.64 2.05 0.88
C ILE A 223 29.12 0.86 1.67
N THR A 224 30.00 1.07 2.64
CA THR A 224 30.48 -0.01 3.51
C THR A 224 30.09 0.20 4.95
N TYR A 225 29.80 -0.91 5.63
CA TYR A 225 29.58 -0.97 7.05
C TYR A 225 30.56 -1.96 7.68
N ASP A 226 31.41 -1.48 8.59
CA ASP A 226 32.56 -2.21 9.15
C ASP A 226 33.47 -2.84 8.07
N GLY A 227 33.64 -2.15 6.94
CA GLY A 227 34.46 -2.59 5.82
C GLY A 227 33.80 -3.63 4.90
N ILE A 228 32.51 -3.94 5.11
CA ILE A 228 31.71 -4.84 4.27
C ILE A 228 30.77 -4.00 3.42
N ASP A 229 30.70 -4.26 2.11
CA ASP A 229 29.70 -3.61 1.24
C ASP A 229 28.29 -3.93 1.75
N VAL A 230 27.46 -2.91 1.93
CA VAL A 230 26.09 -3.11 2.43
C VAL A 230 25.23 -4.00 1.53
N ARG A 231 25.60 -4.14 0.25
CA ARG A 231 24.95 -5.04 -0.71
C ARG A 231 25.22 -6.51 -0.42
N ASP A 232 26.34 -6.82 0.22
CA ASP A 232 26.72 -8.17 0.63
C ASP A 232 26.09 -8.57 1.97
N ILE A 233 25.57 -7.61 2.75
CA ILE A 233 24.91 -7.85 4.02
C ILE A 233 23.41 -8.11 3.77
N GLN A 234 22.85 -9.16 4.39
CA GLN A 234 21.40 -9.38 4.39
C GLN A 234 20.67 -8.18 4.98
N LYS A 235 19.62 -7.69 4.31
CA LYS A 235 18.89 -6.48 4.70
C LYS A 235 18.33 -6.58 6.12
N ASP A 236 17.78 -7.73 6.50
CA ASP A 236 17.29 -7.97 7.86
C ASP A 236 18.40 -7.87 8.91
N SER A 237 19.58 -8.41 8.61
CA SER A 237 20.76 -8.33 9.48
C SER A 237 21.28 -6.90 9.59
N LEU A 238 21.35 -6.18 8.47
CA LEU A 238 21.73 -4.77 8.44
C LEU A 238 20.78 -3.92 9.29
N ARG A 239 19.49 -4.01 9.03
CA ARG A 239 18.47 -3.23 9.74
C ARG A 239 18.37 -3.57 11.22
N ARG A 240 18.62 -4.82 11.60
CA ARG A 240 18.70 -5.24 13.01
C ARG A 240 19.86 -4.59 13.76
N SER A 241 20.95 -4.27 13.06
CA SER A 241 22.11 -3.59 13.66
C SER A 241 21.93 -2.08 13.81
N LEU A 242 20.88 -1.51 13.20
CA LEU A 242 20.63 -0.07 13.13
C LEU A 242 19.40 0.28 13.96
N GLY A 243 19.42 1.47 14.57
CA GLY A 243 18.25 2.10 15.15
C GLY A 243 17.91 3.37 14.38
N ALA A 244 16.71 3.46 13.84
CA ALA A 244 16.24 4.65 13.13
C ALA A 244 15.18 5.39 13.92
N VAL A 245 15.34 6.72 14.07
CA VAL A 245 14.31 7.61 14.60
C VAL A 245 13.80 8.44 13.43
N LEU A 246 12.55 8.22 13.04
CA LEU A 246 11.91 8.92 11.94
C LEU A 246 11.42 10.29 12.38
N GLN A 247 11.30 11.21 11.43
CA GLN A 247 10.78 12.56 11.68
C GLN A 247 9.29 12.51 12.02
N ASP A 248 8.52 11.69 11.30
CA ASP A 248 7.09 11.48 11.51
C ASP A 248 6.91 10.21 12.37
N THR A 249 6.25 10.36 13.51
CA THR A 249 5.97 9.24 14.41
C THR A 249 4.67 8.57 14.00
N HIS A 250 4.76 7.32 13.58
CA HIS A 250 3.60 6.47 13.33
C HIS A 250 3.30 5.62 14.56
N LEU A 251 2.07 5.68 15.03
CA LEU A 251 1.58 4.87 16.14
C LEU A 251 0.67 3.75 15.58
N PHE A 252 0.97 2.53 15.98
CA PHE A 252 0.14 1.37 15.68
C PHE A 252 -0.98 1.22 16.71
N THR A 253 -2.08 0.63 16.30
CA THR A 253 -3.18 0.30 17.21
C THR A 253 -2.69 -0.69 18.26
N GLY A 254 -2.76 -0.30 19.52
CA GLY A 254 -2.27 -1.07 20.66
C GLY A 254 -2.00 -0.18 21.87
N THR A 255 -1.31 -0.71 22.86
CA THR A 255 -0.92 0.07 24.06
C THR A 255 0.30 0.96 23.76
N ILE A 256 0.51 1.97 24.62
CA ILE A 256 1.73 2.79 24.57
C ILE A 256 2.96 1.90 24.73
N MET A 257 2.90 0.89 25.60
CA MET A 257 3.99 -0.05 25.84
C MET A 257 4.31 -0.88 24.58
N ASP A 258 3.29 -1.34 23.84
CA ASP A 258 3.49 -2.10 22.60
C ASP A 258 4.18 -1.23 21.54
N ASN A 259 3.79 0.04 21.43
CA ASN A 259 4.43 0.98 20.53
C ASN A 259 5.89 1.27 20.91
N ILE A 260 6.20 1.41 22.20
CA ILE A 260 7.57 1.59 22.68
C ILE A 260 8.42 0.34 22.41
N ARG A 261 7.84 -0.84 22.57
CA ARG A 261 8.51 -2.13 22.39
C ARG A 261 8.43 -2.67 20.96
N TYR A 262 7.92 -1.91 20.01
CA TYR A 262 7.65 -2.40 18.65
C TYR A 262 8.82 -3.13 18.00
N GLY A 263 10.06 -2.69 18.23
CA GLY A 263 11.26 -3.35 17.73
C GLY A 263 11.78 -4.51 18.59
N ARG A 264 11.14 -4.79 19.72
CA ARG A 264 11.58 -5.82 20.69
C ARG A 264 10.37 -6.43 21.37
N LEU A 265 9.58 -7.18 20.61
CA LEU A 265 8.43 -7.95 21.07
C LEU A 265 8.86 -9.17 21.86
#